data_55e27c1c3e09ae4cb7110b5efbe42254
#
_entry.id   55e27c1c3e09ae4cb7110b5efbe42254
#
_cell.length_a   1.000
_cell.length_b   1.000
_cell.length_c   1.000
_cell.angle_alpha   90.00
_cell.angle_beta   90.00
_cell.angle_gamma   90.00
#
_symmetry.space_group_name_H-M   'P 1'
#
loop_
_entity.id
_entity.type
_entity.pdbx_description
1 polymer ?
#
loop_
_entity_poly.entity_id
_entity_poly.type
_entity_poly.pdbx_seq_one_letter_code
_entity_poly.pdbx_strand_id
1 'polypeptide(L)'
;MISEITRRNIFDALRVLKINWAGRLDEPDFLARIFDLEQMPSYDSRFRNAAGDIWQHRINNPNDWDDDWIFTDERFNLLRGDDETFLRFLCEMIHPVVRSDQQETERLRQLFNEFLAADSYEIIERSKISGYPVYSGRRKVEGVPLAVNLAKQQEVFNAEYLTRQLNRIEAAIPHDPDLAIGTSKELVETCCKTILQERGVAFDDGWELTKLVKETYKQLKLTPDDIPEAAKAAEIIKRLLSNLATVSQGLAELRNHYGTGHGKSAKSKGLTPRHAKLAAGVATALVLFLFETHEARNQKP
;
A
#
# COMPACT_ATOMS: atom_id res chain seq x y z
N MET A 1 -13.18 -3.34 -7.84
CA MET A 1 -14.15 -4.23 -7.16
C MET A 1 -13.55 -5.61 -7.11
N ILE A 2 -13.62 -6.27 -5.97
CA ILE A 2 -13.19 -7.68 -5.81
C ILE A 2 -14.30 -8.56 -6.38
N SER A 3 -13.96 -9.39 -7.37
CA SER A 3 -14.92 -10.24 -8.08
C SER A 3 -15.51 -11.32 -7.16
N GLU A 4 -16.73 -11.76 -7.46
CA GLU A 4 -17.34 -12.89 -6.76
C GLU A 4 -16.50 -14.17 -6.89
N ILE A 5 -15.80 -14.33 -8.02
CA ILE A 5 -14.91 -15.47 -8.27
C ILE A 5 -13.75 -15.46 -7.27
N THR A 6 -13.08 -14.32 -7.08
CA THR A 6 -12.00 -14.18 -6.10
C THR A 6 -12.47 -14.48 -4.68
N ARG A 7 -13.65 -13.97 -4.29
CA ARG A 7 -14.24 -14.22 -2.97
C ARG A 7 -14.55 -15.70 -2.77
N ARG A 8 -15.14 -16.36 -3.75
CA ARG A 8 -15.40 -17.82 -3.72
C ARG A 8 -14.11 -18.62 -3.60
N ASN A 9 -13.10 -18.31 -4.40
CA ASN A 9 -11.82 -19.00 -4.34
C ASN A 9 -11.18 -18.90 -2.95
N ILE A 10 -11.26 -17.73 -2.29
CA ILE A 10 -10.78 -17.57 -0.92
C ILE A 10 -11.59 -18.45 0.04
N PHE A 11 -12.93 -18.46 -0.04
CA PHE A 11 -13.75 -19.27 0.83
C PHE A 11 -13.53 -20.77 0.60
N ASP A 12 -13.38 -21.20 -0.64
CA ASP A 12 -13.09 -22.59 -0.98
C ASP A 12 -11.71 -23.03 -0.44
N ALA A 13 -10.71 -22.15 -0.52
CA ALA A 13 -9.40 -22.39 0.09
C ALA A 13 -9.50 -22.55 1.62
N LEU A 14 -10.28 -21.68 2.29
CA LEU A 14 -10.53 -21.79 3.74
C LEU A 14 -11.22 -23.11 4.11
N ARG A 15 -12.23 -23.56 3.31
CA ARG A 15 -12.90 -24.83 3.49
C ARG A 15 -11.95 -26.02 3.35
N VAL A 16 -11.19 -26.05 2.26
CA VAL A 16 -10.23 -27.13 1.97
C VAL A 16 -9.16 -27.24 3.06
N LEU A 17 -8.68 -26.09 3.55
CA LEU A 17 -7.68 -26.03 4.61
C LEU A 17 -8.29 -26.20 6.02
N LYS A 18 -9.62 -26.29 6.13
CA LYS A 18 -10.37 -26.38 7.39
C LYS A 18 -9.98 -25.27 8.38
N ILE A 19 -9.88 -24.05 7.87
CA ILE A 19 -9.54 -22.88 8.68
C ILE A 19 -10.76 -22.41 9.45
N ASN A 20 -10.67 -22.40 10.78
CA ASN A 20 -11.65 -21.72 11.62
C ASN A 20 -11.49 -20.18 11.41
N TRP A 21 -12.47 -19.57 10.78
CA TRP A 21 -12.44 -18.13 10.45
C TRP A 21 -12.51 -17.23 11.68
N ALA A 22 -13.20 -17.65 12.76
CA ALA A 22 -13.28 -16.90 14.02
C ALA A 22 -12.02 -17.08 14.90
N GLY A 23 -11.13 -18.02 14.54
CA GLY A 23 -9.89 -18.29 15.28
C GLY A 23 -10.16 -18.76 16.71
N ARG A 24 -9.65 -18.01 17.70
CA ARG A 24 -9.85 -18.31 19.13
C ARG A 24 -11.03 -17.57 19.77
N LEU A 25 -11.75 -16.75 19.01
CA LEU A 25 -12.96 -16.10 19.49
C LEU A 25 -14.17 -16.96 19.20
N ASP A 26 -15.22 -16.76 19.98
CA ASP A 26 -16.55 -17.23 19.61
C ASP A 26 -17.04 -16.45 18.37
N GLU A 27 -17.83 -17.10 17.52
CA GLU A 27 -18.29 -16.53 16.27
C GLU A 27 -19.06 -15.20 16.43
N PRO A 28 -20.00 -15.05 17.42
CA PRO A 28 -20.62 -13.76 17.69
C PRO A 28 -19.62 -12.67 18.07
N ASP A 29 -18.61 -12.99 18.90
CA ASP A 29 -17.59 -12.04 19.34
C ASP A 29 -16.69 -11.60 18.19
N PHE A 30 -16.35 -12.52 17.29
CA PHE A 30 -15.62 -12.19 16.08
C PHE A 30 -16.43 -11.26 15.17
N LEU A 31 -17.69 -11.61 14.91
CA LEU A 31 -18.56 -10.84 14.02
C LEU A 31 -18.87 -9.44 14.55
N ALA A 32 -19.04 -9.30 15.89
CA ALA A 32 -19.26 -8.01 16.55
C ALA A 32 -18.08 -7.02 16.35
N ARG A 33 -16.90 -7.47 15.94
CA ARG A 33 -15.77 -6.61 15.59
C ARG A 33 -15.95 -5.92 14.23
N ILE A 34 -16.86 -6.44 13.40
CA ILE A 34 -17.08 -6.00 12.02
C ILE A 34 -18.48 -5.41 11.84
N PHE A 35 -19.47 -6.04 12.47
CA PHE A 35 -20.91 -5.76 12.28
C PHE A 35 -21.58 -5.39 13.60
N ASP A 36 -22.62 -4.58 13.52
CA ASP A 36 -23.51 -4.30 14.65
C ASP A 36 -24.63 -5.37 14.70
N LEU A 37 -24.31 -6.51 15.32
CA LEU A 37 -25.21 -7.68 15.37
C LEU A 37 -26.54 -7.36 16.09
N GLU A 38 -26.55 -6.38 17.00
CA GLU A 38 -27.76 -5.98 17.71
C GLU A 38 -28.77 -5.27 16.82
N GLN A 39 -28.30 -4.61 15.74
CA GLN A 39 -29.15 -3.93 14.77
C GLN A 39 -29.49 -4.81 13.55
N MET A 40 -28.88 -5.98 13.42
CA MET A 40 -29.11 -6.90 12.30
C MET A 40 -30.32 -7.82 12.59
N PRO A 41 -31.12 -8.17 11.57
CA PRO A 41 -32.28 -9.03 11.78
C PRO A 41 -31.88 -10.46 12.14
N SER A 42 -32.71 -11.11 12.98
CA SER A 42 -32.67 -12.55 13.19
C SER A 42 -33.42 -13.29 12.08
N TYR A 43 -32.96 -14.46 11.70
CA TYR A 43 -33.73 -15.40 10.88
C TYR A 43 -34.60 -16.35 11.72
N ASP A 44 -34.27 -16.49 12.98
CA ASP A 44 -35.09 -17.24 13.92
C ASP A 44 -36.02 -16.28 14.70
N SER A 45 -37.32 -16.45 14.49
CA SER A 45 -38.36 -15.59 15.11
C SER A 45 -38.38 -15.58 16.65
N ARG A 46 -37.67 -16.50 17.28
CA ARG A 46 -37.49 -16.56 18.74
C ARG A 46 -36.54 -15.48 19.26
N PHE A 47 -35.70 -14.92 18.39
CA PHE A 47 -34.67 -13.94 18.77
C PHE A 47 -34.93 -12.58 18.11
N ARG A 48 -34.57 -11.53 18.84
CA ARG A 48 -34.82 -10.15 18.40
C ARG A 48 -33.85 -9.70 17.29
N ASN A 49 -32.64 -10.20 17.31
CA ASN A 49 -31.54 -9.75 16.48
C ASN A 49 -30.57 -10.90 16.11
N ALA A 50 -29.61 -10.60 15.25
CA ALA A 50 -28.63 -11.59 14.79
C ALA A 50 -27.71 -12.10 15.91
N ALA A 51 -27.43 -11.29 16.94
CA ALA A 51 -26.58 -11.70 18.05
C ALA A 51 -27.17 -12.90 18.79
N GLY A 52 -28.47 -12.84 19.15
CA GLY A 52 -29.15 -13.93 19.82
C GLY A 52 -29.33 -15.17 18.97
N ASP A 53 -29.63 -14.97 17.68
CA ASP A 53 -29.77 -16.02 16.67
C ASP A 53 -28.46 -16.81 16.48
N ILE A 54 -27.37 -16.12 16.22
CA ILE A 54 -26.06 -16.74 16.03
C ILE A 54 -25.58 -17.44 17.31
N TRP A 55 -25.76 -16.80 18.47
CA TRP A 55 -25.43 -17.42 19.75
C TRP A 55 -26.16 -18.73 19.96
N GLN A 56 -27.46 -18.78 19.66
CA GLN A 56 -28.27 -19.98 19.80
C GLN A 56 -27.77 -21.12 18.91
N HIS A 57 -27.50 -20.82 17.63
CA HIS A 57 -27.24 -21.84 16.63
C HIS A 57 -25.74 -22.21 16.47
N ARG A 58 -24.83 -21.39 17.04
CA ARG A 58 -23.38 -21.65 16.94
C ARG A 58 -22.69 -21.89 18.28
N ILE A 59 -23.26 -21.38 19.39
CA ILE A 59 -22.67 -21.56 20.72
C ILE A 59 -23.47 -22.56 21.53
N ASN A 60 -24.79 -22.36 21.65
CA ASN A 60 -25.65 -23.23 22.44
C ASN A 60 -25.89 -24.58 21.72
N ASN A 61 -26.06 -24.56 20.41
CA ASN A 61 -26.23 -25.73 19.55
C ASN A 61 -25.22 -25.71 18.38
N PRO A 62 -23.96 -26.05 18.60
CA PRO A 62 -22.88 -25.85 17.62
C PRO A 62 -23.00 -26.69 16.33
N ASN A 63 -23.92 -27.64 16.28
CA ASN A 63 -24.17 -28.48 15.10
C ASN A 63 -25.41 -28.04 14.27
N ASP A 64 -26.07 -26.92 14.65
CA ASP A 64 -27.27 -26.47 13.94
C ASP A 64 -26.93 -25.88 12.56
N TRP A 65 -25.81 -25.17 12.45
CA TRP A 65 -25.30 -24.61 11.20
C TRP A 65 -23.92 -25.16 10.90
N ASP A 66 -23.60 -25.26 9.61
CA ASP A 66 -22.28 -25.68 9.15
C ASP A 66 -21.19 -24.67 9.58
N ASP A 67 -19.94 -25.11 9.70
CA ASP A 67 -18.83 -24.26 10.15
C ASP A 67 -18.51 -23.10 9.19
N ASP A 68 -18.95 -23.18 7.95
CA ASP A 68 -18.76 -22.19 6.89
C ASP A 68 -20.00 -21.34 6.57
N TRP A 69 -21.03 -21.41 7.44
CA TRP A 69 -22.32 -20.74 7.27
C TRP A 69 -22.19 -19.25 6.92
N ILE A 70 -21.21 -18.56 7.51
CA ILE A 70 -20.96 -17.13 7.33
C ILE A 70 -20.69 -16.75 5.87
N PHE A 71 -20.11 -17.66 5.08
CA PHE A 71 -19.73 -17.37 3.70
C PHE A 71 -20.94 -17.26 2.73
N THR A 72 -22.07 -17.76 3.15
CA THR A 72 -23.30 -17.74 2.33
C THR A 72 -24.46 -17.00 2.98
N ASP A 73 -24.33 -16.56 4.23
CA ASP A 73 -25.37 -15.83 4.94
C ASP A 73 -25.59 -14.44 4.33
N GLU A 74 -26.82 -14.18 3.87
CA GLU A 74 -27.18 -12.95 3.16
C GLU A 74 -27.12 -11.69 4.03
N ARG A 75 -27.22 -11.83 5.36
CA ARG A 75 -27.13 -10.70 6.30
C ARG A 75 -25.75 -10.04 6.23
N PHE A 76 -24.72 -10.82 6.05
CA PHE A 76 -23.34 -10.36 5.99
C PHE A 76 -22.87 -10.07 4.56
N ASN A 77 -23.51 -10.73 3.58
CA ASN A 77 -23.31 -10.53 2.14
C ASN A 77 -21.83 -10.49 1.72
N LEU A 78 -21.00 -11.36 2.30
CA LEU A 78 -19.56 -11.37 2.06
C LEU A 78 -19.19 -11.69 0.60
N LEU A 79 -20.03 -12.44 -0.11
CA LEU A 79 -19.79 -12.78 -1.52
C LEU A 79 -20.04 -11.62 -2.47
N ARG A 80 -21.02 -10.76 -2.20
CA ARG A 80 -21.49 -9.73 -3.15
C ARG A 80 -21.54 -8.33 -2.57
N GLY A 81 -21.28 -8.18 -1.28
CA GLY A 81 -21.24 -6.90 -0.59
C GLY A 81 -20.06 -6.04 -1.00
N ASP A 82 -19.89 -4.92 -0.31
CA ASP A 82 -18.81 -3.99 -0.59
C ASP A 82 -17.42 -4.59 -0.30
N ASP A 83 -16.41 -4.07 -1.00
CA ASP A 83 -15.04 -4.55 -0.89
C ASP A 83 -14.42 -4.23 0.47
N GLU A 84 -14.84 -3.14 1.12
CA GLU A 84 -14.28 -2.71 2.41
C GLU A 84 -14.67 -3.69 3.51
N THR A 85 -15.94 -4.07 3.59
CA THR A 85 -16.44 -5.07 4.55
C THR A 85 -15.79 -6.42 4.32
N PHE A 86 -15.67 -6.87 3.05
CA PHE A 86 -14.99 -8.12 2.74
C PHE A 86 -13.50 -8.11 3.15
N LEU A 87 -12.76 -7.07 2.82
CA LEU A 87 -11.36 -6.92 3.21
C LEU A 87 -11.20 -6.83 4.72
N ARG A 88 -12.12 -6.13 5.40
CA ARG A 88 -12.14 -6.06 6.86
C ARG A 88 -12.34 -7.44 7.47
N PHE A 89 -13.24 -8.26 6.93
CA PHE A 89 -13.46 -9.63 7.38
C PHE A 89 -12.16 -10.46 7.28
N LEU A 90 -11.46 -10.42 6.14
CA LEU A 90 -10.18 -11.11 5.97
C LEU A 90 -9.10 -10.60 6.92
N CYS A 91 -9.02 -9.28 7.13
CA CYS A 91 -8.05 -8.69 8.05
C CYS A 91 -8.34 -9.05 9.51
N GLU A 92 -9.61 -9.14 9.91
CA GLU A 92 -9.98 -9.58 11.27
C GLU A 92 -9.66 -11.06 11.49
N MET A 93 -9.78 -11.94 10.49
CA MET A 93 -9.35 -13.33 10.60
C MET A 93 -7.88 -13.49 10.99
N ILE A 94 -7.03 -12.56 10.59
CA ILE A 94 -5.59 -12.54 10.86
C ILE A 94 -5.18 -11.49 11.90
N HIS A 95 -6.14 -10.91 12.62
CA HIS A 95 -5.87 -9.97 13.71
C HIS A 95 -5.28 -10.70 14.92
N PRO A 96 -4.26 -10.14 15.65
CA PRO A 96 -3.57 -10.83 16.75
C PRO A 96 -4.49 -11.23 17.91
N VAL A 97 -5.62 -10.55 18.11
CA VAL A 97 -6.65 -10.95 19.09
C VAL A 97 -7.39 -12.22 18.63
N VAL A 98 -7.55 -12.43 17.35
CA VAL A 98 -8.24 -13.58 16.76
C VAL A 98 -7.27 -14.74 16.55
N ARG A 99 -6.04 -14.46 16.12
CA ARG A 99 -5.04 -15.46 15.78
C ARG A 99 -3.66 -15.01 16.26
N SER A 100 -3.16 -15.66 17.30
CA SER A 100 -1.90 -15.27 17.96
C SER A 100 -0.66 -15.91 17.33
N ASP A 101 -0.82 -16.98 16.54
CA ASP A 101 0.29 -17.61 15.82
C ASP A 101 0.68 -16.76 14.62
N GLN A 102 1.89 -16.19 14.67
CA GLN A 102 2.40 -15.34 13.60
C GLN A 102 2.68 -16.11 12.31
N GLN A 103 3.06 -17.38 12.37
CA GLN A 103 3.34 -18.19 11.18
C GLN A 103 2.03 -18.51 10.46
N GLU A 104 1.00 -18.89 11.20
CA GLU A 104 -0.33 -19.12 10.64
C GLU A 104 -0.93 -17.82 10.05
N THR A 105 -0.80 -16.71 10.79
CA THR A 105 -1.23 -15.38 10.34
C THR A 105 -0.59 -14.98 9.02
N GLU A 106 0.74 -15.13 8.90
CA GLU A 106 1.47 -14.77 7.70
C GLU A 106 1.11 -15.70 6.53
N ARG A 107 0.93 -17.00 6.78
CA ARG A 107 0.48 -17.96 5.76
C ARG A 107 -0.90 -17.60 5.21
N LEU A 108 -1.85 -17.22 6.07
CA LEU A 108 -3.17 -16.78 5.64
C LEU A 108 -3.12 -15.45 4.89
N ARG A 109 -2.30 -14.50 5.34
CA ARG A 109 -2.10 -13.25 4.62
C ARG A 109 -1.58 -13.48 3.19
N GLN A 110 -0.60 -14.38 3.03
CA GLN A 110 -0.07 -14.74 1.72
C GLN A 110 -1.14 -15.39 0.85
N LEU A 111 -1.91 -16.32 1.38
CA LEU A 111 -3.01 -16.97 0.69
C LEU A 111 -4.04 -15.94 0.20
N PHE A 112 -4.46 -15.02 1.06
CA PHE A 112 -5.40 -13.97 0.68
C PHE A 112 -4.84 -13.08 -0.43
N ASN A 113 -3.58 -12.67 -0.33
CA ASN A 113 -2.94 -11.83 -1.32
C ASN A 113 -2.76 -12.52 -2.67
N GLU A 114 -2.55 -13.83 -2.70
CA GLU A 114 -2.48 -14.61 -3.94
C GLU A 114 -3.80 -14.50 -4.73
N PHE A 115 -4.94 -14.68 -4.08
CA PHE A 115 -6.25 -14.56 -4.74
C PHE A 115 -6.63 -13.11 -5.04
N LEU A 116 -6.41 -12.19 -4.09
CA LEU A 116 -6.76 -10.78 -4.22
C LEU A 116 -5.99 -10.08 -5.35
N ALA A 117 -4.80 -10.58 -5.69
CA ALA A 117 -3.96 -10.02 -6.77
C ALA A 117 -4.68 -10.01 -8.13
N ALA A 118 -5.58 -10.98 -8.40
CA ALA A 118 -6.36 -11.05 -9.65
C ALA A 118 -7.25 -9.81 -9.85
N ASP A 119 -7.73 -9.19 -8.77
CA ASP A 119 -8.58 -8.01 -8.79
C ASP A 119 -7.82 -6.73 -8.39
N SER A 120 -6.49 -6.79 -8.33
CA SER A 120 -5.63 -5.67 -7.91
C SER A 120 -5.91 -5.20 -6.48
N TYR A 121 -6.08 -6.13 -5.53
CA TYR A 121 -6.17 -5.86 -4.10
C TYR A 121 -5.06 -6.58 -3.34
N GLU A 122 -4.74 -6.08 -2.15
CA GLU A 122 -3.77 -6.69 -1.26
C GLU A 122 -4.06 -6.36 0.21
N ILE A 123 -3.58 -7.21 1.10
CA ILE A 123 -3.57 -7.02 2.56
C ILE A 123 -2.14 -6.70 2.99
N ILE A 124 -1.97 -5.54 3.62
CA ILE A 124 -0.67 -5.03 4.08
C ILE A 124 -0.68 -4.78 5.59
N GLU A 125 0.51 -4.81 6.21
CA GLU A 125 0.67 -4.37 7.59
C GLU A 125 0.39 -2.85 7.68
N ARG A 126 -0.51 -2.46 8.59
CA ARG A 126 -0.87 -1.07 8.85
C ARG A 126 -0.21 -0.54 10.13
N SER A 127 -0.16 -1.35 11.16
CA SER A 127 0.33 -1.00 12.49
C SER A 127 0.71 -2.24 13.28
N LYS A 128 1.19 -2.06 14.52
CA LYS A 128 1.43 -3.17 15.45
C LYS A 128 0.72 -2.92 16.78
N ILE A 129 0.23 -3.99 17.39
CA ILE A 129 -0.29 -4.02 18.76
C ILE A 129 0.61 -4.97 19.57
N SER A 130 1.32 -4.44 20.56
CA SER A 130 2.26 -5.22 21.39
C SER A 130 3.27 -6.05 20.58
N GLY A 131 3.77 -5.48 19.46
CA GLY A 131 4.73 -6.14 18.55
C GLY A 131 4.11 -7.05 17.49
N TYR A 132 2.81 -7.34 17.56
CA TYR A 132 2.10 -8.16 16.58
C TYR A 132 1.51 -7.29 15.47
N PRO A 133 1.66 -7.69 14.19
CA PRO A 133 1.16 -6.91 13.06
C PRO A 133 -0.38 -6.87 13.04
N VAL A 134 -0.91 -5.71 12.68
CA VAL A 134 -2.33 -5.48 12.36
C VAL A 134 -2.42 -5.08 10.91
N TYR A 135 -3.33 -5.70 10.18
CA TYR A 135 -3.42 -5.61 8.73
C TYR A 135 -4.61 -4.76 8.28
N SER A 136 -4.50 -4.23 7.07
CA SER A 136 -5.61 -3.60 6.35
C SER A 136 -5.59 -4.00 4.89
N GLY A 137 -6.79 -4.15 4.31
CA GLY A 137 -6.94 -4.36 2.87
C GLY A 137 -6.91 -3.04 2.12
N ARG A 138 -6.33 -3.05 0.93
CA ARG A 138 -6.35 -1.91 0.01
C ARG A 138 -6.36 -2.37 -1.45
N ARG A 139 -6.77 -1.46 -2.33
CA ARG A 139 -6.56 -1.68 -3.75
C ARG A 139 -5.08 -1.50 -4.07
N LYS A 140 -4.50 -2.50 -4.75
CA LYS A 140 -3.15 -2.39 -5.28
C LYS A 140 -3.15 -1.33 -6.37
N VAL A 141 -2.34 -0.30 -6.21
CA VAL A 141 -2.20 0.73 -7.24
C VAL A 141 -1.39 0.12 -8.38
N GLU A 142 -2.07 -0.29 -9.44
CA GLU A 142 -1.39 -0.68 -10.68
C GLU A 142 -0.66 0.54 -11.21
N GLY A 143 0.63 0.45 -11.28
CA GLY A 143 1.44 1.51 -11.86
C GLY A 143 2.90 1.50 -11.46
N VAL A 144 3.26 1.00 -10.30
CA VAL A 144 4.67 0.75 -9.95
C VAL A 144 4.75 -0.36 -8.89
N PRO A 145 5.45 -1.47 -9.13
CA PRO A 145 5.80 -2.44 -8.08
C PRO A 145 6.94 -1.86 -7.22
N LEU A 146 6.61 -0.83 -6.42
CA LEU A 146 7.60 -0.02 -5.77
C LEU A 146 8.13 -0.61 -4.47
N ALA A 147 7.22 -1.05 -3.61
CA ALA A 147 7.59 -1.55 -2.29
C ALA A 147 8.36 -2.88 -2.36
N VAL A 148 8.09 -3.73 -3.37
CA VAL A 148 8.71 -5.06 -3.47
C VAL A 148 10.15 -4.98 -3.97
N ASN A 149 10.47 -4.07 -4.89
CA ASN A 149 11.83 -3.93 -5.41
C ASN A 149 12.72 -3.11 -4.47
N LEU A 150 12.16 -2.13 -3.76
CA LEU A 150 12.89 -1.34 -2.75
C LEU A 150 13.21 -2.15 -1.49
N ALA A 151 12.38 -3.10 -1.09
CA ALA A 151 12.64 -3.98 0.05
C ALA A 151 13.84 -4.94 -0.17
N LYS A 152 14.27 -5.17 -1.41
CA LYS A 152 15.46 -5.96 -1.74
C LYS A 152 16.77 -5.18 -1.66
N GLN A 153 16.70 -3.84 -1.59
CA GLN A 153 17.87 -2.95 -1.54
C GLN A 153 18.14 -2.41 -0.13
N GLN A 154 18.14 -3.32 0.84
CA GLN A 154 18.06 -3.01 2.28
C GLN A 154 19.30 -2.38 2.91
N GLU A 155 20.46 -2.31 2.23
CA GLU A 155 21.70 -1.90 2.89
C GLU A 155 21.98 -0.39 2.84
N VAL A 156 21.49 0.34 1.86
CA VAL A 156 21.87 1.75 1.59
C VAL A 156 20.78 2.75 1.97
N PHE A 157 19.54 2.41 1.76
CA PHE A 157 18.40 3.25 2.18
C PHE A 157 17.63 2.55 3.28
N ASN A 158 17.38 3.24 4.40
CA ASN A 158 16.56 2.66 5.46
C ASN A 158 15.19 2.22 4.87
N ALA A 159 15.07 0.93 4.57
CA ALA A 159 13.88 0.33 3.94
C ALA A 159 12.60 0.66 4.71
N GLU A 160 12.71 0.82 6.03
CA GLU A 160 11.60 1.24 6.89
C GLU A 160 11.18 2.68 6.59
N TYR A 161 12.14 3.58 6.37
CA TYR A 161 11.85 4.97 6.01
C TYR A 161 11.14 5.05 4.66
N LEU A 162 11.65 4.37 3.63
CA LEU A 162 11.04 4.34 2.30
C LEU A 162 9.62 3.77 2.33
N THR A 163 9.44 2.62 2.97
CA THR A 163 8.13 1.97 3.11
C THR A 163 7.14 2.92 3.81
N ARG A 164 7.58 3.60 4.86
CA ARG A 164 6.76 4.56 5.58
C ARG A 164 6.36 5.76 4.70
N GLN A 165 7.29 6.32 3.90
CA GLN A 165 6.98 7.43 2.99
C GLN A 165 6.04 7.01 1.87
N LEU A 166 6.24 5.84 1.29
CA LEU A 166 5.35 5.30 0.26
C LEU A 166 3.94 5.06 0.79
N ASN A 167 3.81 4.44 1.96
CA ASN A 167 2.52 4.24 2.61
C ASN A 167 1.82 5.58 2.91
N ARG A 168 2.58 6.60 3.33
CA ARG A 168 2.06 7.95 3.57
C ARG A 168 1.56 8.61 2.28
N ILE A 169 2.33 8.49 1.17
CA ILE A 169 1.92 8.99 -0.15
C ILE A 169 0.63 8.29 -0.60
N GLU A 170 0.59 6.98 -0.56
CA GLU A 170 -0.56 6.18 -1.00
C GLU A 170 -1.82 6.49 -0.19
N ALA A 171 -1.71 6.57 1.13
CA ALA A 171 -2.83 6.93 2.01
C ALA A 171 -3.36 8.35 1.75
N ALA A 172 -2.49 9.29 1.36
CA ALA A 172 -2.87 10.67 1.11
C ALA A 172 -3.53 10.87 -0.27
N ILE A 173 -3.20 10.05 -1.28
CA ILE A 173 -3.70 10.21 -2.67
C ILE A 173 -5.21 10.45 -2.76
N PRO A 174 -6.09 9.66 -2.12
CA PRO A 174 -7.53 9.83 -2.28
C PRO A 174 -8.11 11.00 -1.49
N HIS A 175 -7.49 11.39 -0.37
CA HIS A 175 -8.09 12.31 0.61
C HIS A 175 -7.35 13.66 0.72
N ASP A 176 -6.04 13.65 0.47
CA ASP A 176 -5.16 14.85 0.53
C ASP A 176 -4.11 14.81 -0.59
N PRO A 177 -4.52 15.10 -1.84
CA PRO A 177 -3.61 15.12 -2.98
C PRO A 177 -2.41 16.05 -2.81
N ASP A 178 -2.56 17.15 -2.09
CA ASP A 178 -1.52 18.14 -1.84
C ASP A 178 -0.42 17.56 -0.93
N LEU A 179 -0.82 16.80 0.11
CA LEU A 179 0.11 16.08 0.98
C LEU A 179 0.85 14.98 0.20
N ALA A 180 0.14 14.23 -0.65
CA ALA A 180 0.76 13.18 -1.46
C ALA A 180 1.85 13.75 -2.39
N ILE A 181 1.60 14.89 -3.03
CA ILE A 181 2.57 15.57 -3.90
C ILE A 181 3.75 16.11 -3.09
N GLY A 182 3.48 16.72 -1.93
CA GLY A 182 4.54 17.21 -1.02
C GLY A 182 5.46 16.09 -0.56
N THR A 183 4.90 14.98 -0.10
CA THR A 183 5.67 13.82 0.34
C THR A 183 6.42 13.14 -0.81
N SER A 184 5.87 13.15 -2.03
CA SER A 184 6.56 12.65 -3.23
C SER A 184 7.80 13.48 -3.56
N LYS A 185 7.74 14.81 -3.42
CA LYS A 185 8.89 15.70 -3.55
C LYS A 185 9.94 15.41 -2.48
N GLU A 186 9.53 15.31 -1.21
CA GLU A 186 10.42 14.99 -0.08
C GLU A 186 11.15 13.65 -0.28
N LEU A 187 10.49 12.66 -0.87
CA LEU A 187 11.08 11.37 -1.19
C LEU A 187 12.25 11.51 -2.19
N VAL A 188 12.07 12.28 -3.25
CA VAL A 188 13.14 12.55 -4.24
C VAL A 188 14.28 13.36 -3.63
N GLU A 189 13.98 14.38 -2.82
CA GLU A 189 15.00 15.18 -2.10
C GLU A 189 15.86 14.31 -1.20
N THR A 190 15.23 13.44 -0.40
CA THR A 190 15.94 12.53 0.50
C THR A 190 16.81 11.55 -0.27
N CYS A 191 16.31 11.00 -1.38
CA CYS A 191 17.09 10.13 -2.26
C CYS A 191 18.35 10.84 -2.77
N CYS A 192 18.20 12.02 -3.32
CA CYS A 192 19.33 12.79 -3.85
C CYS A 192 20.36 13.12 -2.75
N LYS A 193 19.91 13.58 -1.59
CA LYS A 193 20.79 13.91 -0.45
C LYS A 193 21.57 12.68 0.02
N THR A 194 20.91 11.52 0.13
CA THR A 194 21.56 10.26 0.53
C THR A 194 22.66 9.86 -0.48
N ILE A 195 22.35 9.87 -1.77
CA ILE A 195 23.32 9.53 -2.82
C ILE A 195 24.52 10.49 -2.80
N LEU A 196 24.28 11.79 -2.67
CA LEU A 196 25.35 12.80 -2.61
C LEU A 196 26.23 12.61 -1.37
N GLN A 197 25.63 12.35 -0.21
CA GLN A 197 26.33 12.08 1.04
C GLN A 197 27.22 10.84 0.94
N GLU A 198 26.74 9.74 0.43
CA GLU A 198 27.50 8.49 0.25
C GLU A 198 28.65 8.65 -0.76
N ARG A 199 28.49 9.55 -1.73
CA ARG A 199 29.56 9.90 -2.67
C ARG A 199 30.52 10.98 -2.16
N GLY A 200 30.38 11.40 -0.90
CA GLY A 200 31.26 12.40 -0.29
C GLY A 200 31.10 13.81 -0.89
N VAL A 201 29.96 14.10 -1.52
CA VAL A 201 29.69 15.42 -2.12
C VAL A 201 29.02 16.31 -1.09
N ALA A 202 29.67 17.41 -0.74
CA ALA A 202 29.08 18.41 0.15
C ALA A 202 27.93 19.13 -0.54
N PHE A 203 26.82 19.28 0.17
CA PHE A 203 25.65 20.06 -0.26
C PHE A 203 25.11 20.88 0.91
N ASP A 204 24.41 21.95 0.58
CA ASP A 204 23.71 22.79 1.55
C ASP A 204 22.28 22.27 1.72
N ASP A 205 21.79 22.19 2.96
CA ASP A 205 20.41 21.74 3.24
C ASP A 205 19.34 22.62 2.59
N GLY A 206 19.66 23.85 2.28
CA GLY A 206 18.81 24.79 1.55
C GLY A 206 18.76 24.58 0.03
N TRP A 207 19.47 23.59 -0.53
CA TRP A 207 19.40 23.36 -1.97
C TRP A 207 17.99 22.91 -2.38
N GLU A 208 17.47 23.57 -3.39
CA GLU A 208 16.20 23.18 -4.00
C GLU A 208 16.31 21.84 -4.74
N LEU A 209 15.17 21.15 -4.91
CA LEU A 209 15.08 19.86 -5.57
C LEU A 209 15.79 19.82 -6.93
N THR A 210 15.59 20.86 -7.75
CA THR A 210 16.22 20.97 -9.08
C THR A 210 17.75 20.93 -9.02
N LYS A 211 18.33 21.59 -8.04
CA LYS A 211 19.78 21.60 -7.82
C LYS A 211 20.29 20.27 -7.31
N LEU A 212 19.56 19.66 -6.35
CA LEU A 212 19.88 18.33 -5.82
C LEU A 212 19.88 17.27 -6.93
N VAL A 213 18.83 17.22 -7.74
CA VAL A 213 18.70 16.26 -8.85
C VAL A 213 19.81 16.47 -9.89
N LYS A 214 20.09 17.72 -10.27
CA LYS A 214 21.13 18.03 -11.25
C LYS A 214 22.52 17.56 -10.78
N GLU A 215 22.85 17.82 -9.51
CA GLU A 215 24.15 17.37 -8.97
C GLU A 215 24.20 15.85 -8.83
N THR A 216 23.11 15.21 -8.40
CA THR A 216 23.01 13.74 -8.35
C THR A 216 23.20 13.12 -9.72
N TYR A 217 22.59 13.66 -10.78
CA TYR A 217 22.79 13.18 -12.17
C TYR A 217 24.23 13.27 -12.60
N LYS A 218 24.92 14.39 -12.29
CA LYS A 218 26.32 14.58 -12.59
C LYS A 218 27.20 13.55 -11.87
N GLN A 219 26.95 13.32 -10.58
CA GLN A 219 27.71 12.33 -9.79
C GLN A 219 27.45 10.90 -10.26
N LEU A 220 26.24 10.62 -10.73
CA LEU A 220 25.87 9.35 -11.34
C LEU A 220 26.21 9.24 -12.84
N LYS A 221 26.88 10.24 -13.43
CA LYS A 221 27.18 10.31 -14.87
C LYS A 221 25.94 9.97 -15.71
N LEU A 222 24.84 10.65 -15.41
CA LEU A 222 23.54 10.54 -16.07
C LEU A 222 23.24 11.78 -16.90
N THR A 223 24.21 12.67 -17.11
CA THR A 223 24.04 13.82 -18.00
C THR A 223 24.12 13.36 -19.45
N PRO A 224 23.47 14.07 -20.39
CA PRO A 224 23.54 13.72 -21.81
C PRO A 224 24.98 13.61 -22.35
N ASP A 225 25.90 14.40 -21.80
CA ASP A 225 27.33 14.40 -22.18
C ASP A 225 28.08 13.14 -21.71
N ASP A 226 27.56 12.43 -20.73
CA ASP A 226 28.15 11.19 -20.21
C ASP A 226 27.83 9.96 -21.08
N ILE A 227 26.90 10.08 -22.03
CA ILE A 227 26.49 8.97 -22.91
C ILE A 227 27.38 8.94 -24.14
N PRO A 228 28.17 7.85 -24.35
CA PRO A 228 29.00 7.72 -25.53
C PRO A 228 28.19 7.78 -26.83
N GLU A 229 28.64 8.54 -27.80
CA GLU A 229 28.01 8.64 -29.11
C GLU A 229 27.88 7.29 -29.84
N ALA A 230 28.80 6.38 -29.59
CA ALA A 230 28.79 5.02 -30.15
C ALA A 230 27.79 4.09 -29.46
N ALA A 231 27.13 4.51 -28.37
CA ALA A 231 26.15 3.68 -27.69
C ALA A 231 24.90 3.48 -28.57
N LYS A 232 24.42 2.24 -28.65
CA LYS A 232 23.18 1.95 -29.34
C LYS A 232 22.04 2.79 -28.73
N ALA A 233 21.31 3.53 -29.57
CA ALA A 233 20.24 4.43 -29.16
C ALA A 233 20.68 5.62 -28.26
N ALA A 234 21.95 6.07 -28.36
CA ALA A 234 22.50 7.19 -27.58
C ALA A 234 21.58 8.41 -27.53
N GLU A 235 21.07 8.87 -28.69
CA GLU A 235 20.16 10.00 -28.78
C GLU A 235 18.85 9.80 -28.03
N ILE A 236 18.32 8.58 -28.02
CA ILE A 236 17.09 8.25 -27.27
C ILE A 236 17.37 8.30 -25.77
N ILE A 237 18.50 7.75 -25.33
CA ILE A 237 18.91 7.76 -23.92
C ILE A 237 19.13 9.19 -23.44
N LYS A 238 19.86 10.02 -24.18
CA LYS A 238 20.09 11.45 -23.88
C LYS A 238 18.77 12.19 -23.71
N ARG A 239 17.82 11.96 -24.60
CA ARG A 239 16.50 12.58 -24.54
C ARG A 239 15.69 12.13 -23.33
N LEU A 240 15.72 10.84 -22.98
CA LEU A 240 15.06 10.33 -21.77
C LEU A 240 15.63 10.95 -20.50
N LEU A 241 16.96 11.03 -20.38
CA LEU A 241 17.63 11.65 -19.23
C LEU A 241 17.30 13.15 -19.11
N SER A 242 17.26 13.87 -20.22
CA SER A 242 16.84 15.28 -20.24
C SER A 242 15.39 15.44 -19.80
N ASN A 243 14.50 14.55 -20.22
CA ASN A 243 13.10 14.55 -19.81
C ASN A 243 12.92 14.24 -18.31
N LEU A 244 13.71 13.35 -17.74
CA LEU A 244 13.70 13.08 -16.29
C LEU A 244 14.03 14.32 -15.46
N ALA A 245 14.98 15.15 -15.91
CA ALA A 245 15.29 16.42 -15.27
C ALA A 245 14.08 17.39 -15.31
N THR A 246 13.41 17.48 -16.46
CA THR A 246 12.18 18.30 -16.63
C THR A 246 11.05 17.82 -15.72
N VAL A 247 10.87 16.52 -15.62
CA VAL A 247 9.86 15.92 -14.75
C VAL A 247 10.12 16.23 -13.27
N SER A 248 11.39 16.18 -12.84
CA SER A 248 11.78 16.54 -11.47
C SER A 248 11.48 18.02 -11.16
N GLN A 249 11.70 18.90 -12.13
CA GLN A 249 11.33 20.31 -12.03
C GLN A 249 9.81 20.48 -11.90
N GLY A 250 9.04 19.76 -12.72
CA GLY A 250 7.57 19.78 -12.65
C GLY A 250 7.00 19.35 -11.31
N LEU A 251 7.62 18.38 -10.65
CA LEU A 251 7.25 17.98 -9.27
C LEU A 251 7.48 19.12 -8.27
N ALA A 252 8.60 19.85 -8.39
CA ALA A 252 8.91 20.98 -7.52
C ALA A 252 7.89 22.12 -7.73
N GLU A 253 7.55 22.42 -8.99
CA GLU A 253 6.58 23.45 -9.34
C GLU A 253 5.16 23.11 -8.86
N LEU A 254 4.71 21.87 -9.06
CA LEU A 254 3.42 21.39 -8.54
C LEU A 254 3.32 21.60 -7.04
N ARG A 255 4.33 21.20 -6.29
CA ARG A 255 4.34 21.39 -4.84
C ARG A 255 4.32 22.86 -4.46
N ASN A 256 5.05 23.72 -5.15
CA ASN A 256 5.12 25.15 -4.82
C ASN A 256 3.79 25.87 -5.08
N HIS A 257 3.05 25.48 -6.11
CA HIS A 257 1.73 26.05 -6.41
C HIS A 257 0.60 25.49 -5.55
N TYR A 258 0.68 24.24 -5.12
CA TYR A 258 -0.42 23.50 -4.51
C TYR A 258 -0.09 22.92 -3.13
N GLY A 259 1.15 23.04 -2.65
CA GLY A 259 1.56 22.57 -1.33
C GLY A 259 0.97 23.40 -0.17
N THR A 260 0.96 22.82 1.01
CA THR A 260 0.35 23.34 2.24
C THR A 260 1.04 24.59 2.84
N GLY A 261 2.11 25.10 2.22
CA GLY A 261 2.96 26.18 2.76
C GLY A 261 2.37 27.60 2.71
N HIS A 262 1.25 27.83 1.99
CA HIS A 262 0.57 29.12 1.92
C HIS A 262 -0.93 28.93 2.12
N GLY A 263 -1.53 29.72 3.00
CA GLY A 263 -2.98 29.68 3.26
C GLY A 263 -3.78 29.82 1.97
N LYS A 264 -4.55 28.81 1.62
CA LYS A 264 -5.42 28.79 0.43
C LYS A 264 -6.77 29.39 0.77
N SER A 265 -7.36 30.12 -0.19
CA SER A 265 -8.77 30.49 -0.05
C SER A 265 -9.64 29.24 -0.12
N ALA A 266 -10.73 29.17 0.65
CA ALA A 266 -11.67 28.05 0.71
C ALA A 266 -12.30 27.68 -0.65
N LYS A 267 -12.14 28.51 -1.68
CA LYS A 267 -12.64 28.32 -3.05
C LYS A 267 -11.58 27.81 -4.04
N SER A 268 -10.33 27.64 -3.61
CA SER A 268 -9.27 27.12 -4.47
C SER A 268 -9.58 25.65 -4.83
N LYS A 269 -9.82 25.35 -6.10
CA LYS A 269 -9.88 23.97 -6.59
C LYS A 269 -8.47 23.40 -6.53
N GLY A 270 -8.18 22.61 -5.52
CA GLY A 270 -6.91 21.91 -5.35
C GLY A 270 -6.64 20.87 -6.44
N LEU A 271 -5.49 20.21 -6.32
CA LEU A 271 -5.14 19.08 -7.17
C LEU A 271 -6.09 17.91 -6.89
N THR A 272 -6.32 17.11 -7.91
CA THR A 272 -7.17 15.92 -7.80
C THR A 272 -6.33 14.67 -7.56
N PRO A 273 -6.90 13.56 -7.08
CA PRO A 273 -6.18 12.30 -6.87
C PRO A 273 -5.38 11.83 -8.10
N ARG A 274 -5.81 12.12 -9.32
CA ARG A 274 -5.07 11.76 -10.54
C ARG A 274 -3.72 12.48 -10.65
N HIS A 275 -3.65 13.73 -10.21
CA HIS A 275 -2.38 14.50 -10.23
C HIS A 275 -1.44 14.00 -9.13
N ALA A 276 -1.97 13.65 -7.96
CA ALA A 276 -1.21 13.03 -6.92
C ALA A 276 -0.66 11.65 -7.32
N LYS A 277 -1.46 10.83 -8.02
CA LYS A 277 -1.00 9.55 -8.59
C LYS A 277 0.12 9.74 -9.60
N LEU A 278 0.01 10.74 -10.47
CA LEU A 278 1.08 11.05 -11.43
C LEU A 278 2.36 11.45 -10.70
N ALA A 279 2.28 12.37 -9.75
CA ALA A 279 3.43 12.83 -8.97
C ALA A 279 4.10 11.69 -8.20
N ALA A 280 3.32 10.86 -7.51
CA ALA A 280 3.79 9.69 -6.80
C ALA A 280 4.48 8.69 -7.73
N GLY A 281 3.87 8.33 -8.85
CA GLY A 281 4.43 7.40 -9.81
C GLY A 281 5.75 7.88 -10.41
N VAL A 282 5.82 9.15 -10.77
CA VAL A 282 7.04 9.77 -11.30
C VAL A 282 8.15 9.82 -10.25
N ALA A 283 7.84 10.33 -9.05
CA ALA A 283 8.82 10.44 -7.96
C ALA A 283 9.45 9.08 -7.65
N THR A 284 8.63 8.07 -7.64
CA THR A 284 9.06 6.73 -7.33
C THR A 284 9.89 6.07 -8.41
N ALA A 285 9.46 6.16 -9.68
CA ALA A 285 10.25 5.68 -10.81
C ALA A 285 11.64 6.35 -10.84
N LEU A 286 11.69 7.66 -10.54
CA LEU A 286 12.94 8.40 -10.46
C LEU A 286 13.83 7.91 -9.32
N VAL A 287 13.28 7.75 -8.11
CA VAL A 287 14.03 7.28 -6.94
C VAL A 287 14.61 5.89 -7.20
N LEU A 288 13.83 4.95 -7.73
CA LEU A 288 14.32 3.63 -8.11
C LEU A 288 15.48 3.70 -9.09
N PHE A 289 15.30 4.41 -10.18
CA PHE A 289 16.32 4.54 -11.21
C PHE A 289 17.64 5.13 -10.67
N LEU A 290 17.55 6.16 -9.81
CA LEU A 290 18.73 6.78 -9.21
C LEU A 290 19.46 5.83 -8.26
N PHE A 291 18.73 5.08 -7.44
CA PHE A 291 19.33 4.10 -6.53
C PHE A 291 19.96 2.93 -7.27
N GLU A 292 19.26 2.30 -8.21
CA GLU A 292 19.80 1.21 -9.02
C GLU A 292 21.08 1.63 -9.76
N THR A 293 21.08 2.88 -10.27
CA THR A 293 22.28 3.43 -10.92
C THR A 293 23.41 3.65 -9.92
N HIS A 294 23.09 4.13 -8.71
CA HIS A 294 24.07 4.34 -7.66
C HIS A 294 24.74 3.02 -7.24
N GLU A 295 23.94 2.00 -6.96
CA GLU A 295 24.43 0.67 -6.60
C GLU A 295 25.26 0.02 -7.71
N ALA A 296 24.77 0.05 -8.95
CA ALA A 296 25.50 -0.50 -10.09
C ALA A 296 26.87 0.15 -10.30
N ARG A 297 27.05 1.39 -9.84
CA ARG A 297 28.33 2.11 -9.92
C ARG A 297 29.22 1.89 -8.71
N ASN A 298 28.66 1.55 -7.55
CA ASN A 298 29.44 1.20 -6.36
C ASN A 298 29.99 -0.22 -6.43
N GLN A 299 29.35 -1.11 -7.22
CA GLN A 299 29.78 -2.50 -7.42
C GLN A 299 30.86 -2.68 -8.52
N LYS A 300 31.23 -1.64 -9.24
CA LYS A 300 32.36 -1.72 -10.20
C LYS A 300 33.64 -1.38 -9.45
N PRO A 301 34.62 -2.33 -9.39
CA PRO A 301 35.93 -2.10 -8.82
C PRO A 301 36.72 -1.04 -9.57
#